data_05e60ad79120ccdbfa72e7242e664438
#
_entry.id   05e60ad79120ccdbfa72e7242e664438
#
_cell.length_a   1.000
_cell.length_b   1.000
_cell.length_c   1.000
_cell.angle_alpha   90.00
_cell.angle_beta   90.00
_cell.angle_gamma   90.00
#
_symmetry.space_group_name_H-M   'P 1'
#
loop_
_entity.id
_entity.type
_entity.pdbx_description
1 polymer ?
#
loop_
_entity_poly.entity_id
_entity_poly.type
_entity_poly.pdbx_seq_one_letter_code
_entity_poly.pdbx_strand_id
1 'polypeptide(L)'
;LTEETRKNYTKQAKAEAENSRISIRNVRRDILSTAKELVRDKDISEDDERRIGEVIQKATDDHINQIDEILKVKEKELMEI
;
A
#
# COMPACT_ATOMS: atom_id res chain seq x y z
N LEU A 1 22.05 19.07 9.04
CA LEU A 1 21.53 17.97 9.86
C LEU A 1 22.66 17.19 10.52
N THR A 2 22.44 16.83 11.77
CA THR A 2 23.36 15.94 12.48
C THR A 2 23.09 14.50 12.05
N GLU A 3 24.03 13.60 12.31
CA GLU A 3 23.90 12.18 12.06
C GLU A 3 22.68 11.59 12.77
N GLU A 4 22.49 11.97 14.04
CA GLU A 4 21.37 11.53 14.85
C GLU A 4 20.02 12.00 14.29
N THR A 5 19.93 13.28 13.90
CA THR A 5 18.73 13.85 13.31
C THR A 5 18.39 13.18 11.99
N ARG A 6 19.40 12.88 11.17
CA ARG A 6 19.25 12.18 9.90
C ARG A 6 18.68 10.79 10.11
N LYS A 7 19.22 10.04 11.08
CA LYS A 7 18.72 8.70 11.43
C LYS A 7 17.27 8.75 11.88
N ASN A 8 16.91 9.76 12.68
CA ASN A 8 15.54 9.91 13.16
C ASN A 8 14.57 10.19 12.03
N TYR A 9 14.91 11.05 11.08
CA TYR A 9 14.09 11.32 9.91
C TYR A 9 13.94 10.10 9.02
N THR A 10 15.01 9.35 8.81
CA THR A 10 14.97 8.10 8.03
C THR A 10 14.04 7.09 8.68
N LYS A 11 14.13 6.93 9.99
CA LYS A 11 13.28 6.03 10.76
C LYS A 11 11.81 6.43 10.67
N GLN A 12 11.53 7.72 10.77
CA GLN A 12 10.19 8.26 10.64
C GLN A 12 9.62 8.02 9.24
N ALA A 13 10.41 8.26 8.19
CA ALA A 13 10.00 8.01 6.82
C ALA A 13 9.66 6.54 6.59
N LYS A 14 10.47 5.62 7.11
CA LYS A 14 10.22 4.18 7.01
C LYS A 14 8.93 3.79 7.73
N ALA A 15 8.70 4.36 8.92
CA ALA A 15 7.48 4.08 9.68
C ALA A 15 6.23 4.56 8.94
N GLU A 16 6.27 5.75 8.37
CA GLU A 16 5.16 6.31 7.58
C GLU A 16 4.88 5.46 6.34
N ALA A 17 5.94 5.00 5.65
CA ALA A 17 5.79 4.13 4.49
C ALA A 17 5.13 2.80 4.88
N GLU A 18 5.54 2.19 5.99
CA GLU A 18 4.93 0.95 6.47
C GLU A 18 3.46 1.14 6.84
N ASN A 19 3.13 2.23 7.51
CA ASN A 19 1.74 2.55 7.85
C ASN A 19 0.88 2.70 6.59
N SER A 20 1.42 3.31 5.54
CA SER A 20 0.73 3.45 4.25
C SER A 20 0.50 2.09 3.59
N ARG A 21 1.49 1.19 3.62
CA ARG A 21 1.34 -0.16 3.07
C ARG A 21 0.27 -0.95 3.82
N ILE A 22 0.25 -0.85 5.14
CA ILE A 22 -0.75 -1.50 5.99
C ILE A 22 -2.15 -1.01 5.63
N SER A 23 -2.32 0.31 5.48
CA SER A 23 -3.61 0.90 5.11
C SER A 23 -4.09 0.40 3.74
N ILE A 24 -3.19 0.33 2.76
CA ILE A 24 -3.52 -0.17 1.42
C ILE A 24 -3.94 -1.64 1.47
N ARG A 25 -3.24 -2.47 2.22
CA ARG A 25 -3.59 -3.88 2.38
C ARG A 25 -4.92 -4.06 3.09
N ASN A 26 -5.23 -3.22 4.08
CA ASN A 26 -6.51 -3.24 4.77
C ASN A 26 -7.67 -2.91 3.82
N VAL A 27 -7.51 -1.88 2.99
CA VAL A 27 -8.50 -1.51 1.98
C VAL A 27 -8.71 -2.66 1.00
N ARG A 28 -7.62 -3.29 0.52
CA ARG A 28 -7.71 -4.45 -0.36
C ARG A 28 -8.52 -5.58 0.26
N ARG A 29 -8.22 -5.91 1.51
CA ARG A 29 -8.93 -6.96 2.24
C ARG A 29 -10.42 -6.65 2.37
N ASP A 30 -10.75 -5.41 2.68
CA ASP A 30 -12.15 -4.99 2.84
C ASP A 30 -12.90 -5.07 1.51
N ILE A 31 -12.28 -4.67 0.41
CA ILE A 31 -12.88 -4.76 -0.93
C ILE A 31 -13.11 -6.23 -1.31
N LEU A 32 -12.13 -7.10 -1.08
CA LEU A 32 -12.26 -8.53 -1.37
C LEU A 32 -13.35 -9.19 -0.52
N SER A 33 -13.45 -8.81 0.74
CA SER A 33 -14.50 -9.29 1.65
C SER A 33 -15.89 -8.87 1.16
N THR A 34 -16.03 -7.61 0.77
CA THR A 34 -17.30 -7.08 0.22
C THR A 34 -17.68 -7.81 -1.08
N ALA A 35 -16.71 -8.07 -1.95
CA ALA A 35 -16.95 -8.80 -3.20
C ALA A 35 -17.48 -10.20 -2.93
N LYS A 36 -16.93 -10.91 -1.93
CA LYS A 36 -17.43 -12.24 -1.54
C LYS A 36 -18.85 -12.19 -1.03
N GLU A 37 -19.20 -11.16 -0.26
CA GLU A 37 -20.57 -10.98 0.24
C GLU A 37 -21.55 -10.76 -0.92
N LEU A 38 -21.14 -9.96 -1.91
CA LEU A 38 -21.97 -9.70 -3.09
C LEU A 38 -22.20 -10.97 -3.92
N VAL A 39 -21.20 -11.85 -4.04
CA VAL A 39 -21.36 -13.14 -4.71
C VAL A 39 -22.33 -14.02 -3.92
N ARG A 40 -22.17 -14.08 -2.62
CA ARG A 40 -23.05 -14.87 -1.74
C ARG A 40 -24.50 -14.43 -1.88
N ASP A 41 -24.73 -13.12 -1.98
CA ASP A 41 -26.06 -12.54 -2.12
C ASP A 41 -26.56 -12.55 -3.57
N LYS A 42 -25.75 -13.07 -4.49
CA LYS A 42 -26.04 -13.18 -5.92
C LYS A 42 -26.20 -11.83 -6.63
N ASP A 43 -25.59 -10.79 -6.08
CA ASP A 43 -25.57 -9.47 -6.70
C ASP A 43 -24.53 -9.38 -7.82
N ILE A 44 -23.45 -10.16 -7.70
CA ILE A 44 -22.42 -10.28 -8.73
C ILE A 44 -22.07 -11.76 -8.93
N SER A 45 -21.42 -12.09 -10.04
CA SER A 45 -20.98 -13.45 -10.34
C SER A 45 -19.60 -13.74 -9.73
N GLU A 46 -19.22 -15.03 -9.70
CA GLU A 46 -17.87 -15.43 -9.29
C GLU A 46 -16.80 -14.89 -10.24
N ASP A 47 -17.13 -14.78 -11.53
CA ASP A 47 -16.23 -14.15 -12.50
C ASP A 47 -16.00 -12.67 -12.19
N ASP A 48 -17.03 -11.96 -11.77
CA ASP A 48 -16.92 -10.57 -11.34
C ASP A 48 -16.02 -10.44 -10.12
N GLU A 49 -16.17 -11.34 -9.15
CA GLU A 49 -15.30 -11.39 -7.97
C GLU A 49 -13.84 -11.56 -8.37
N ARG A 50 -13.56 -12.47 -9.30
CA ARG A 50 -12.21 -12.72 -9.78
C ARG A 50 -11.62 -11.49 -10.44
N ARG A 51 -12.40 -10.78 -11.28
CA ARG A 51 -11.96 -9.55 -11.94
C ARG A 51 -11.66 -8.45 -10.93
N ILE A 52 -12.52 -8.31 -9.93
CA ILE A 52 -12.30 -7.35 -8.83
C ILE A 52 -10.99 -7.68 -8.13
N GLY A 53 -10.74 -8.95 -7.83
CA GLY A 53 -9.50 -9.41 -7.21
C GLY A 53 -8.26 -9.06 -8.03
N GLU A 54 -8.30 -9.26 -9.34
CA GLU A 54 -7.19 -8.94 -10.23
C GLU A 54 -6.93 -7.43 -10.29
N VAL A 55 -7.98 -6.62 -10.43
CA VAL A 55 -7.88 -5.16 -10.49
C VAL A 55 -7.34 -4.61 -9.19
N ILE A 56 -7.87 -5.05 -8.05
CA ILE A 56 -7.43 -4.54 -6.75
C ILE A 56 -6.01 -5.00 -6.41
N GLN A 57 -5.62 -6.20 -6.84
CA GLN A 57 -4.25 -6.68 -6.64
C GLN A 57 -3.25 -5.83 -7.42
N LYS A 58 -3.55 -5.54 -8.67
CA LYS A 58 -2.69 -4.68 -9.49
C LYS A 58 -2.59 -3.26 -8.91
N ALA A 59 -3.72 -2.67 -8.54
CA ALA A 59 -3.74 -1.35 -7.93
C ALA A 59 -2.94 -1.32 -6.62
N THR A 60 -3.06 -2.36 -5.80
CA THR A 60 -2.32 -2.50 -4.55
C THR A 60 -0.81 -2.57 -4.81
N ASP A 61 -0.39 -3.41 -5.75
CA ASP A 61 1.02 -3.58 -6.10
C ASP A 61 1.61 -2.26 -6.65
N ASP A 62 0.87 -1.58 -7.51
CA ASP A 62 1.31 -0.30 -8.09
C ASP A 62 1.49 0.77 -6.99
N HIS A 63 0.57 0.85 -6.05
CA HIS A 63 0.65 1.82 -4.95
C HIS A 63 1.79 1.50 -3.99
N ILE A 64 2.01 0.22 -3.68
CA ILE A 64 3.12 -0.20 -2.83
C ILE A 64 4.46 0.12 -3.51
N ASN A 65 4.58 -0.13 -4.81
CA ASN A 65 5.76 0.22 -5.57
C ASN A 65 6.03 1.73 -5.57
N GLN A 66 5.00 2.55 -5.68
CA GLN A 66 5.12 4.00 -5.59
C GLN A 66 5.60 4.44 -4.20
N ILE A 67 5.08 3.84 -3.14
CA ILE A 67 5.51 4.12 -1.77
C ILE A 67 6.99 3.78 -1.61
N ASP A 68 7.43 2.63 -2.12
CA ASP A 68 8.82 2.20 -2.04
C ASP A 68 9.75 3.16 -2.81
N GLU A 69 9.33 3.63 -3.98
CA GLU A 69 10.09 4.61 -4.77
C GLU A 69 10.20 5.95 -4.05
N ILE A 70 9.10 6.43 -3.48
CA ILE A 70 9.10 7.68 -2.71
C ILE A 70 10.03 7.56 -1.50
N LEU A 71 10.01 6.42 -0.83
CA LEU A 71 10.89 6.17 0.32
C LEU A 71 12.35 6.20 -0.08
N LYS A 72 12.71 5.57 -1.20
CA LYS A 72 14.09 5.59 -1.73
C LYS A 72 14.57 6.99 -2.04
N VAL A 73 13.72 7.79 -2.68
CA VAL A 73 14.03 9.19 -3.00
C VAL A 73 14.24 9.99 -1.72
N LYS A 74 13.36 9.78 -0.74
CA LYS A 74 13.44 10.48 0.55
C LYS A 74 14.72 10.13 1.31
N GLU A 75 15.08 8.86 1.34
CA GLU A 75 16.31 8.40 1.99
C GLU A 75 17.54 8.99 1.31
N LYS A 76 17.54 9.05 -0.02
CA LYS A 76 18.63 9.66 -0.77
C LYS A 76 18.76 11.14 -0.47
N GLU A 77 17.64 11.88 -0.47
CA GLU A 77 17.62 13.30 -0.13
C GLU A 77 18.19 13.56 1.28
N LEU A 78 17.81 12.73 2.24
CA LEU A 78 18.30 12.85 3.63
C LEU A 78 19.81 12.57 3.73
N MET A 79 20.32 11.69 2.89
CA MET A 79 21.76 11.40 2.83
C MET A 79 22.58 12.55 2.23
N GLU A 80 21.99 13.32 1.32
CA GLU A 80 22.65 14.42 0.62
C GLU A 80 22.68 15.73 1.43
N ILE A 81 21.85 15.85 2.46
CA ILE A 81 21.83 17.00 3.35
C ILE A 81 22.88 16.84 4.45
#